data_af8ecc772891d303cec29c14fcdaa06f
#
_entry.id   af8ecc772891d303cec29c14fcdaa06f
#
_cell.length_a   1.000
_cell.length_b   1.000
_cell.length_c   1.000
_cell.angle_alpha   90.00
_cell.angle_beta   90.00
_cell.angle_gamma   90.00
#
_symmetry.space_group_name_H-M   'P 1'
#
loop_
_entity.id
_entity.type
_entity.pdbx_description
1 polymer ?
#
loop_
_entity_poly.entity_id
_entity_poly.type
_entity_poly.pdbx_seq_one_letter_code
_entity_poly.pdbx_strand_id
1 'polypeptide(L)'
;MSEEEDLAKGFLKGFQEGLQSAWDEIIKLSTKGYTSRELQIMAKTKKSMLSRQVAAKAEELERMLGKKIFTRELVGGDPRPPAVELLPGWSYVVREERPEKSFAMFSKLLSGGGKGLCISRTHPDTLKQKYGFEAQSLWLTKTENSQGKKPVKAFEYVSPNNLARLASTVREFLSKNENGAVIIEGLEYLNTQNDFKSVLKFIQLINEQVVLDKGYLLVPVDKTTMETREFSLVEREMSQVI
;
A
#
# COMPACT_ATOMS: atom_id res chain seq x y z
N MET A 1 40.61 -18.94 26.61
CA MET A 1 39.95 -18.54 25.38
C MET A 1 39.79 -17.03 25.48
N SER A 2 40.15 -16.29 24.47
CA SER A 2 40.04 -14.83 24.51
C SER A 2 38.56 -14.44 24.27
N GLU A 3 38.13 -13.34 24.85
CA GLU A 3 36.75 -12.79 24.69
C GLU A 3 36.42 -12.58 23.20
N GLU A 4 37.43 -12.28 22.39
CA GLU A 4 37.36 -12.17 20.92
C GLU A 4 37.05 -13.51 20.22
N GLU A 5 37.58 -14.62 20.70
CA GLU A 5 37.31 -15.97 20.14
C GLU A 5 35.88 -16.40 20.39
N ASP A 6 35.34 -16.09 21.57
CA ASP A 6 33.95 -16.42 21.91
C ASP A 6 32.96 -15.55 21.13
N LEU A 7 33.30 -14.28 20.90
CA LEU A 7 32.54 -13.38 20.03
C LEU A 7 32.53 -13.87 18.57
N ALA A 8 33.69 -14.26 18.03
CA ALA A 8 33.80 -14.76 16.67
C ALA A 8 33.02 -16.07 16.47
N LYS A 9 33.07 -16.97 17.45
CA LYS A 9 32.29 -18.23 17.43
C LYS A 9 30.78 -17.94 17.49
N GLY A 10 30.37 -17.03 18.36
CA GLY A 10 28.96 -16.60 18.45
C GLY A 10 28.44 -16.00 17.15
N PHE A 11 29.25 -15.16 16.48
CA PHE A 11 28.92 -14.59 15.18
C PHE A 11 28.78 -15.66 14.10
N LEU A 12 29.76 -16.57 13.96
CA LEU A 12 29.73 -17.65 12.98
C LEU A 12 28.52 -18.57 13.19
N LYS A 13 28.22 -18.90 14.44
CA LYS A 13 27.05 -19.71 14.77
C LYS A 13 25.75 -19.02 14.38
N GLY A 14 25.58 -17.75 14.74
CA GLY A 14 24.39 -16.97 14.40
C GLY A 14 24.23 -16.78 12.88
N PHE A 15 25.33 -16.59 12.16
CA PHE A 15 25.33 -16.48 10.70
C PHE A 15 24.91 -17.81 10.04
N GLN A 16 25.44 -18.95 10.52
CA GLN A 16 25.09 -20.28 10.04
C GLN A 16 23.60 -20.58 10.29
N GLU A 17 23.12 -20.35 11.52
CA GLU A 17 21.71 -20.57 11.89
C GLU A 17 20.76 -19.67 11.09
N GLY A 18 21.15 -18.42 10.85
CA GLY A 18 20.37 -17.49 10.03
C GLY A 18 20.26 -17.93 8.57
N LEU A 19 21.36 -18.37 7.95
CA LEU A 19 21.36 -18.93 6.59
C LEU A 19 20.52 -20.20 6.52
N GLN A 20 20.69 -21.10 7.45
CA GLN A 20 19.94 -22.37 7.47
C GLN A 20 18.43 -22.10 7.58
N SER A 21 18.02 -21.23 8.50
CA SER A 21 16.62 -20.82 8.63
C SER A 21 16.04 -20.21 7.35
N ALA A 22 16.82 -19.39 6.65
CA ALA A 22 16.40 -18.79 5.38
C ALA A 22 16.20 -19.84 4.28
N TRP A 23 17.11 -20.81 4.17
CA TRP A 23 16.99 -21.89 3.20
C TRP A 23 15.85 -22.87 3.51
N ASP A 24 15.66 -23.22 4.77
CA ASP A 24 14.55 -24.07 5.22
C ASP A 24 13.20 -23.41 4.90
N GLU A 25 13.11 -22.09 5.04
CA GLU A 25 11.91 -21.35 4.67
C GLU A 25 11.67 -21.37 3.16
N ILE A 26 12.69 -21.19 2.34
CA ILE A 26 12.58 -21.27 0.87
C ILE A 26 12.12 -22.66 0.45
N ILE A 27 12.70 -23.72 1.03
CA ILE A 27 12.30 -25.11 0.77
C ILE A 27 10.82 -25.30 1.15
N LYS A 28 10.41 -24.85 2.33
CA LYS A 28 9.02 -24.94 2.80
C LYS A 28 8.04 -24.20 1.88
N LEU A 29 8.44 -23.06 1.32
CA LEU A 29 7.61 -22.31 0.39
C LEU A 29 7.54 -23.00 -0.97
N SER A 30 8.65 -23.55 -1.47
CA SER A 30 8.69 -24.27 -2.74
C SER A 30 7.84 -25.55 -2.73
N THR A 31 7.75 -26.24 -1.60
CA THR A 31 6.92 -27.44 -1.44
C THR A 31 5.42 -27.18 -1.35
N LYS A 32 5.01 -25.95 -1.09
CA LYS A 32 3.59 -25.55 -0.98
C LYS A 32 2.92 -25.21 -2.32
N GLY A 33 3.63 -25.34 -3.44
CA GLY A 33 3.07 -25.15 -4.77
C GLY A 33 2.83 -23.69 -5.16
N TYR A 34 3.46 -22.74 -4.47
CA TYR A 34 3.38 -21.32 -4.85
C TYR A 34 4.01 -21.07 -6.22
N THR A 35 3.39 -20.19 -6.99
CA THR A 35 3.96 -19.73 -8.26
C THR A 35 5.24 -18.92 -8.03
N SER A 36 6.10 -18.83 -9.04
CA SER A 36 7.33 -18.01 -8.98
C SER A 36 7.05 -16.56 -8.59
N ARG A 37 5.90 -16.01 -8.98
CA ARG A 37 5.47 -14.65 -8.65
C ARG A 37 5.12 -14.51 -7.17
N GLU A 38 4.39 -15.47 -6.62
CA GLU A 38 4.04 -15.49 -5.19
C GLU A 38 5.30 -15.63 -4.32
N LEU A 39 6.23 -16.51 -4.71
CA LEU A 39 7.51 -16.66 -4.03
C LEU A 39 8.33 -15.36 -4.03
N GLN A 40 8.35 -14.66 -5.16
CA GLN A 40 9.03 -13.36 -5.28
C GLN A 40 8.44 -12.31 -4.34
N ILE A 41 7.10 -12.26 -4.23
CA ILE A 41 6.38 -11.37 -3.34
C ILE A 41 6.73 -11.68 -1.88
N MET A 42 6.65 -12.96 -1.50
CA MET A 42 6.94 -13.39 -0.13
C MET A 42 8.40 -13.09 0.25
N ALA A 43 9.35 -13.32 -0.66
CA ALA A 43 10.74 -13.01 -0.43
C ALA A 43 10.98 -11.50 -0.24
N LYS A 44 10.34 -10.64 -1.06
CA LYS A 44 10.42 -9.18 -0.91
C LYS A 44 9.82 -8.72 0.42
N THR A 45 8.66 -9.25 0.79
CA THR A 45 8.01 -8.94 2.07
C THR A 45 8.89 -9.35 3.25
N LYS A 46 9.46 -10.55 3.22
CA LYS A 46 10.39 -11.03 4.26
C LYS A 46 11.63 -10.16 4.35
N LYS A 47 12.22 -9.79 3.21
CA LYS A 47 13.37 -8.89 3.15
C LYS A 47 13.05 -7.52 3.76
N SER A 48 11.87 -6.97 3.49
CA SER A 48 11.45 -5.68 4.06
C SER A 48 11.21 -5.73 5.57
N MET A 49 10.88 -6.90 6.12
CA MET A 49 10.67 -7.09 7.56
C MET A 49 11.98 -7.39 8.33
N LEU A 50 13.06 -7.69 7.63
CA LEU A 50 14.33 -8.13 8.24
C LEU A 50 14.87 -7.13 9.26
N SER A 51 14.95 -5.85 8.91
CA SER A 51 15.45 -4.80 9.79
C SER A 51 14.63 -4.68 11.08
N ARG A 52 13.31 -4.84 10.98
CA ARG A 52 12.41 -4.82 12.15
C ARG A 52 12.63 -6.04 13.05
N GLN A 53 12.84 -7.22 12.45
CA GLN A 53 13.12 -8.44 13.21
C GLN A 53 14.47 -8.34 13.92
N VAL A 54 15.49 -7.79 13.24
CA VAL A 54 16.81 -7.54 13.82
C VAL A 54 16.72 -6.53 14.96
N ALA A 55 15.98 -5.43 14.80
CA ALA A 55 15.78 -4.43 15.85
C ALA A 55 15.07 -5.02 17.08
N ALA A 56 14.00 -5.79 16.87
CA ALA A 56 13.29 -6.45 17.97
C ALA A 56 14.18 -7.45 18.72
N LYS A 57 15.03 -8.18 17.99
CA LYS A 57 15.99 -9.11 18.60
C LYS A 57 17.11 -8.41 19.35
N ALA A 58 17.56 -7.27 18.85
CA ALA A 58 18.54 -6.41 19.52
C ALA A 58 17.97 -5.88 20.86
N GLU A 59 16.74 -5.38 20.88
CA GLU A 59 16.07 -4.93 22.10
C GLU A 59 15.89 -6.05 23.13
N GLU A 60 15.56 -7.26 22.66
CA GLU A 60 15.45 -8.45 23.52
C GLU A 60 16.80 -8.77 24.19
N LEU A 61 17.88 -8.77 23.39
CA LEU A 61 19.22 -9.04 23.87
C LEU A 61 19.71 -7.96 24.85
N GLU A 62 19.49 -6.68 24.56
CA GLU A 62 19.81 -5.57 25.46
C GLU A 62 19.07 -5.69 26.80
N ARG A 63 17.81 -6.11 26.77
CA ARG A 63 17.01 -6.35 27.98
C ARG A 63 17.57 -7.50 28.82
N MET A 64 18.00 -8.60 28.16
CA MET A 64 18.59 -9.75 28.83
C MET A 64 19.95 -9.42 29.46
N LEU A 65 20.74 -8.58 28.79
CA LEU A 65 22.09 -8.21 29.22
C LEU A 65 22.13 -7.00 30.15
N GLY A 66 21.00 -6.29 30.32
CA GLY A 66 20.90 -5.08 31.13
C GLY A 66 21.74 -3.90 30.62
N LYS A 67 22.22 -3.95 29.39
CA LYS A 67 23.07 -2.94 28.78
C LYS A 67 22.59 -2.60 27.36
N LYS A 68 22.67 -1.32 26.98
CA LYS A 68 22.53 -0.91 25.59
C LYS A 68 23.85 -1.15 24.86
N ILE A 69 23.85 -2.08 23.91
CA ILE A 69 25.05 -2.55 23.20
C ILE A 69 24.99 -2.20 21.72
N PHE A 70 23.77 -2.18 21.14
CA PHE A 70 23.59 -1.99 19.72
C PHE A 70 23.38 -0.52 19.39
N THR A 71 24.29 0.06 18.58
CA THR A 71 24.07 1.37 18.01
C THR A 71 23.08 1.28 16.86
N ARG A 72 22.40 2.39 16.55
CA ARG A 72 21.43 2.46 15.43
C ARG A 72 22.03 2.00 14.08
N GLU A 73 23.33 2.17 13.90
CA GLU A 73 24.07 1.77 12.70
C GLU A 73 24.25 0.25 12.59
N LEU A 74 24.42 -0.44 13.70
CA LEU A 74 24.56 -1.91 13.76
C LEU A 74 23.24 -2.65 13.59
N VAL A 75 22.16 -2.08 14.05
CA VAL A 75 20.82 -2.68 13.94
C VAL A 75 20.21 -2.46 12.56
N GLY A 76 20.88 -1.65 11.71
CA GLY A 76 20.55 -1.45 10.30
C GLY A 76 19.07 -1.18 10.06
N GLY A 77 18.60 0.02 10.31
CA GLY A 77 17.26 0.40 9.93
C GLY A 77 16.86 1.75 10.50
N ASP A 78 16.57 2.66 9.62
CA ASP A 78 15.70 3.79 9.89
C ASP A 78 14.42 3.23 10.58
N PRO A 79 14.01 3.72 11.76
CA PRO A 79 12.78 3.28 12.44
C PRO A 79 11.51 3.58 11.63
N ARG A 80 11.64 4.23 10.48
CA ARG A 80 10.56 4.29 9.51
C ARG A 80 10.23 2.87 9.04
N PRO A 81 8.96 2.45 9.06
CA PRO A 81 8.57 1.17 8.47
C PRO A 81 9.19 1.12 7.06
N PRO A 82 9.72 -0.05 6.63
CA PRO A 82 10.32 -0.18 5.31
C PRO A 82 9.36 0.42 4.31
N ALA A 83 9.86 1.33 3.49
CA ALA A 83 9.04 1.94 2.46
C ALA A 83 8.45 0.80 1.63
N VAL A 84 7.13 0.65 1.68
CA VAL A 84 6.45 -0.37 0.88
C VAL A 84 6.79 -0.08 -0.57
N GLU A 85 7.48 -1.00 -1.22
CA GLU A 85 7.76 -0.90 -2.64
C GLU A 85 6.48 -1.24 -3.39
N LEU A 86 5.90 -0.24 -4.01
CA LEU A 86 4.71 -0.41 -4.83
C LEU A 86 5.11 -1.00 -6.19
N LEU A 87 4.42 -2.04 -6.60
CA LEU A 87 4.69 -2.76 -7.85
C LEU A 87 3.65 -2.40 -8.92
N PRO A 88 4.07 -2.18 -10.18
CA PRO A 88 3.14 -1.95 -11.27
C PRO A 88 2.17 -3.12 -11.45
N GLY A 89 0.92 -2.83 -11.76
CA GLY A 89 -0.15 -3.82 -11.88
C GLY A 89 -0.70 -4.31 -10.54
N TRP A 90 -0.40 -3.60 -9.44
CA TRP A 90 -0.85 -4.01 -8.12
C TRP A 90 -1.82 -3.02 -7.50
N SER A 91 -2.73 -3.57 -6.71
CA SER A 91 -3.69 -2.84 -5.90
C SER A 91 -3.42 -3.05 -4.40
N TYR A 92 -3.58 -2.00 -3.64
CA TYR A 92 -3.25 -1.96 -2.21
C TYR A 92 -4.41 -1.43 -1.39
N VAL A 93 -4.85 -2.20 -0.39
CA VAL A 93 -5.60 -1.65 0.74
C VAL A 93 -4.62 -1.14 1.76
N VAL A 94 -4.76 0.11 2.14
CA VAL A 94 -3.96 0.72 3.21
C VAL A 94 -4.85 0.91 4.42
N ARG A 95 -4.58 0.16 5.50
CA ARG A 95 -5.34 0.23 6.76
C ARG A 95 -4.91 1.45 7.55
N GLU A 96 -5.72 2.48 7.54
CA GLU A 96 -5.46 3.73 8.25
C GLU A 96 -6.76 4.50 8.56
N GLU A 97 -6.81 5.17 9.70
CA GLU A 97 -7.95 6.02 10.09
C GLU A 97 -7.96 7.34 9.30
N ARG A 98 -6.79 7.84 8.97
CA ARG A 98 -6.59 9.04 8.16
C ARG A 98 -5.68 8.72 6.99
N PRO A 99 -6.02 9.12 5.76
CA PRO A 99 -5.35 8.67 4.53
C PRO A 99 -3.96 9.32 4.31
N GLU A 100 -3.17 9.47 5.38
CA GLU A 100 -1.87 10.16 5.33
C GLU A 100 -0.79 9.30 4.67
N LYS A 101 -0.76 8.02 5.02
CA LYS A 101 0.20 7.06 4.46
C LYS A 101 -0.08 6.82 2.98
N SER A 102 -1.36 6.64 2.60
CA SER A 102 -1.76 6.44 1.21
C SER A 102 -1.44 7.64 0.34
N PHE A 103 -1.73 8.86 0.80
CA PHE A 103 -1.38 10.07 0.05
C PHE A 103 0.13 10.29 -0.03
N ALA A 104 0.91 9.95 1.00
CA ALA A 104 2.37 10.00 0.93
C ALA A 104 2.92 9.00 -0.13
N MET A 105 2.35 7.79 -0.19
CA MET A 105 2.70 6.78 -1.19
C MET A 105 2.31 7.24 -2.60
N PHE A 106 1.11 7.81 -2.76
CA PHE A 106 0.64 8.38 -4.01
C PHE A 106 1.53 9.52 -4.49
N SER A 107 1.85 10.48 -3.63
CA SER A 107 2.76 11.60 -3.95
C SER A 107 4.14 11.10 -4.39
N LYS A 108 4.65 10.04 -3.74
CA LYS A 108 5.92 9.43 -4.13
C LYS A 108 5.90 8.82 -5.54
N LEU A 109 4.80 8.16 -5.93
CA LEU A 109 4.63 7.65 -7.29
C LEU A 109 4.63 8.78 -8.32
N LEU A 110 4.01 9.92 -8.00
CA LEU A 110 3.94 11.07 -8.90
C LEU A 110 5.26 11.83 -8.99
N SER A 111 6.03 11.93 -7.91
CA SER A 111 7.34 12.62 -7.92
C SER A 111 8.37 11.90 -8.80
N GLY A 112 8.18 10.63 -9.11
CA GLY A 112 8.94 9.87 -10.11
C GLY A 112 8.57 10.15 -11.57
N GLY A 113 7.74 11.15 -11.85
CA GLY A 113 7.23 11.45 -13.21
C GLY A 113 5.94 10.71 -13.56
N GLY A 114 5.37 9.94 -12.65
CA GLY A 114 4.10 9.22 -12.82
C GLY A 114 2.91 10.17 -13.00
N LYS A 115 1.89 9.70 -13.71
CA LYS A 115 0.58 10.38 -13.80
C LYS A 115 -0.35 9.86 -12.72
N GLY A 116 -1.17 10.74 -12.14
CA GLY A 116 -2.08 10.40 -11.05
C GLY A 116 -3.53 10.72 -11.34
N LEU A 117 -4.42 9.84 -10.85
CA LEU A 117 -5.86 10.09 -10.75
C LEU A 117 -6.25 9.97 -9.27
N CYS A 118 -6.76 11.05 -8.71
CA CYS A 118 -7.22 11.12 -7.34
C CYS A 118 -8.74 11.18 -7.29
N ILE A 119 -9.39 10.17 -6.73
CA ILE A 119 -10.82 10.12 -6.44
C ILE A 119 -10.96 10.29 -4.93
N SER A 120 -11.59 11.37 -4.48
CA SER A 120 -11.62 11.70 -3.05
C SER A 120 -12.87 12.45 -2.62
N ARG A 121 -13.27 12.28 -1.36
CA ARG A 121 -14.25 13.13 -0.68
C ARG A 121 -13.68 14.47 -0.26
N THR A 122 -12.38 14.52 -0.04
CA THR A 122 -11.69 15.76 0.32
C THR A 122 -11.55 16.65 -0.91
N HIS A 123 -11.78 17.96 -0.73
CA HIS A 123 -11.66 18.91 -1.83
C HIS A 123 -10.24 18.90 -2.42
N PRO A 124 -10.09 18.88 -3.77
CA PRO A 124 -8.79 18.76 -4.42
C PRO A 124 -7.77 19.83 -4.02
N ASP A 125 -8.19 21.08 -3.83
CA ASP A 125 -7.28 22.16 -3.39
C ASP A 125 -6.73 21.88 -1.98
N THR A 126 -7.54 21.31 -1.09
CA THR A 126 -7.10 20.92 0.26
C THR A 126 -6.05 19.81 0.18
N LEU A 127 -6.27 18.83 -0.71
CA LEU A 127 -5.30 17.74 -0.92
C LEU A 127 -4.00 18.27 -1.52
N LYS A 128 -4.08 19.15 -2.51
CA LYS A 128 -2.91 19.80 -3.11
C LYS A 128 -2.13 20.61 -2.09
N GLN A 129 -2.80 21.38 -1.24
CA GLN A 129 -2.16 22.14 -0.18
C GLN A 129 -1.50 21.24 0.87
N LYS A 130 -2.16 20.15 1.27
CA LYS A 130 -1.67 19.25 2.32
C LYS A 130 -0.55 18.34 1.87
N TYR A 131 -0.63 17.79 0.66
CA TYR A 131 0.26 16.73 0.19
C TYR A 131 1.16 17.13 -0.99
N GLY A 132 0.97 18.30 -1.59
CA GLY A 132 1.88 18.88 -2.59
C GLY A 132 1.93 18.16 -3.94
N PHE A 133 0.93 17.33 -4.28
CA PHE A 133 0.90 16.62 -5.57
C PHE A 133 0.01 17.31 -6.60
N GLU A 134 0.29 17.03 -7.88
CA GLU A 134 -0.57 17.39 -9.00
C GLU A 134 -1.10 16.13 -9.68
N ALA A 135 -2.43 15.99 -9.74
CA ALA A 135 -3.10 14.85 -10.32
C ALA A 135 -4.44 15.28 -10.94
N GLN A 136 -4.91 14.52 -11.93
CA GLN A 136 -6.31 14.60 -12.32
C GLN A 136 -7.16 14.26 -11.10
N SER A 137 -8.14 15.10 -10.76
CA SER A 137 -8.90 14.94 -9.52
C SER A 137 -10.40 14.84 -9.78
N LEU A 138 -11.04 13.82 -9.19
CA LEU A 138 -12.49 13.67 -9.12
C LEU A 138 -12.92 13.90 -7.67
N TRP A 139 -13.72 14.94 -7.46
CA TRP A 139 -14.27 15.20 -6.15
C TRP A 139 -15.62 14.50 -5.97
N LEU A 140 -15.68 13.55 -5.04
CA LEU A 140 -16.91 12.83 -4.68
C LEU A 140 -17.84 13.73 -3.87
N THR A 141 -18.90 14.20 -4.49
CA THR A 141 -19.87 15.08 -3.83
C THR A 141 -21.28 14.85 -4.35
N LYS A 142 -22.26 15.03 -3.45
CA LYS A 142 -23.70 15.07 -3.80
C LYS A 142 -24.18 16.48 -4.16
N THR A 143 -23.34 17.49 -3.98
CA THR A 143 -23.74 18.88 -4.26
C THR A 143 -23.98 19.03 -5.75
N GLU A 144 -25.22 19.30 -6.12
CA GLU A 144 -25.64 19.57 -7.49
C GLU A 144 -25.14 20.96 -7.95
N ASN A 145 -23.83 21.12 -8.10
CA ASN A 145 -23.27 22.27 -8.81
C ASN A 145 -23.04 22.01 -10.28
N SER A 146 -23.69 20.95 -10.80
CA SER A 146 -23.50 20.47 -12.16
C SER A 146 -24.44 21.11 -13.20
N GLN A 147 -25.34 21.97 -12.81
CA GLN A 147 -26.15 22.70 -13.80
C GLN A 147 -25.55 24.06 -14.10
N GLY A 148 -24.64 24.11 -15.08
CA GLY A 148 -24.31 25.34 -15.81
C GLY A 148 -23.00 26.05 -15.49
N LYS A 149 -22.20 25.62 -14.53
CA LYS A 149 -20.83 26.16 -14.37
C LYS A 149 -19.85 25.27 -15.14
N LYS A 150 -19.12 25.89 -16.09
CA LYS A 150 -17.99 25.25 -16.77
C LYS A 150 -17.07 24.60 -15.74
N PRO A 151 -16.52 23.38 -16.00
CA PRO A 151 -15.59 22.75 -15.08
C PRO A 151 -14.50 23.76 -14.73
N VAL A 152 -14.32 24.03 -13.45
CA VAL A 152 -13.19 24.80 -12.97
C VAL A 152 -11.96 24.00 -13.41
N LYS A 153 -11.01 24.63 -14.09
CA LYS A 153 -9.90 24.01 -14.85
C LYS A 153 -9.04 22.97 -14.12
N ALA A 154 -9.32 22.62 -12.88
CA ALA A 154 -8.46 21.79 -12.04
C ALA A 154 -9.04 20.45 -11.59
N PHE A 155 -10.37 20.25 -11.57
CA PHE A 155 -10.99 19.01 -11.10
C PHE A 155 -12.43 18.84 -11.60
N GLU A 156 -12.94 17.63 -11.51
CA GLU A 156 -14.26 17.23 -11.93
C GLU A 156 -15.13 16.78 -10.74
N TYR A 157 -16.40 17.14 -10.76
CA TYR A 157 -17.38 16.69 -9.77
C TYR A 157 -17.98 15.36 -10.20
N VAL A 158 -18.02 14.40 -9.30
CA VAL A 158 -18.69 13.11 -9.56
C VAL A 158 -19.58 12.72 -8.40
N SER A 159 -20.82 12.35 -8.74
CA SER A 159 -21.74 11.79 -7.76
C SER A 159 -21.23 10.43 -7.27
N PRO A 160 -21.20 10.18 -5.94
CA PRO A 160 -20.81 8.89 -5.39
C PRO A 160 -21.71 7.73 -5.85
N ASN A 161 -22.93 8.01 -6.29
CA ASN A 161 -23.86 6.99 -6.79
C ASN A 161 -23.57 6.58 -8.25
N ASN A 162 -22.66 7.28 -8.95
CA ASN A 162 -22.33 6.97 -10.33
C ASN A 162 -21.05 6.14 -10.45
N LEU A 163 -21.08 4.92 -9.91
CA LEU A 163 -19.96 3.98 -9.97
C LEU A 163 -19.54 3.67 -11.40
N ALA A 164 -20.47 3.65 -12.34
CA ALA A 164 -20.17 3.40 -13.76
C ALA A 164 -19.27 4.51 -14.36
N ARG A 165 -19.55 5.79 -14.04
CA ARG A 165 -18.72 6.90 -14.47
C ARG A 165 -17.34 6.86 -13.81
N LEU A 166 -17.27 6.58 -12.51
CA LEU A 166 -16.00 6.41 -11.81
C LEU A 166 -15.16 5.31 -12.47
N ALA A 167 -15.75 4.15 -12.74
CA ALA A 167 -15.06 3.03 -13.38
C ALA A 167 -14.58 3.38 -14.81
N SER A 168 -15.43 4.05 -15.61
CA SER A 168 -15.03 4.45 -16.97
C SER A 168 -13.89 5.47 -16.95
N THR A 169 -13.91 6.42 -16.01
CA THR A 169 -12.82 7.41 -15.88
C THR A 169 -11.51 6.76 -15.47
N VAL A 170 -11.54 5.82 -14.51
CA VAL A 170 -10.33 5.07 -14.11
C VAL A 170 -9.77 4.27 -15.29
N ARG A 171 -10.64 3.56 -16.01
CA ARG A 171 -10.23 2.79 -17.20
C ARG A 171 -9.62 3.69 -18.26
N GLU A 172 -10.26 4.79 -18.59
CA GLU A 172 -9.74 5.76 -19.58
C GLU A 172 -8.39 6.34 -19.14
N PHE A 173 -8.25 6.67 -17.85
CA PHE A 173 -7.00 7.19 -17.31
C PHE A 173 -5.87 6.15 -17.42
N LEU A 174 -6.09 4.92 -16.97
CA LEU A 174 -5.08 3.86 -16.98
C LEU A 174 -4.68 3.48 -18.39
N SER A 175 -5.64 3.36 -19.32
CA SER A 175 -5.34 3.02 -20.73
C SER A 175 -4.49 4.09 -21.47
N LYS A 176 -4.52 5.34 -20.99
CA LYS A 176 -3.73 6.44 -21.55
C LYS A 176 -2.40 6.67 -20.85
N ASN A 177 -2.22 6.09 -19.65
CA ASN A 177 -1.07 6.35 -18.79
C ASN A 177 -0.50 5.04 -18.27
N GLU A 178 0.46 4.47 -18.99
CA GLU A 178 1.21 3.31 -18.50
C GLU A 178 1.84 3.64 -17.12
N ASN A 179 1.75 2.71 -16.17
CA ASN A 179 2.14 2.91 -14.78
C ASN A 179 1.38 4.07 -14.07
N GLY A 180 0.19 4.42 -14.55
CA GLY A 180 -0.65 5.43 -13.93
C GLY A 180 -1.04 5.05 -12.49
N ALA A 181 -0.97 6.01 -11.58
CA ALA A 181 -1.35 5.79 -10.18
C ALA A 181 -2.77 6.29 -9.92
N VAL A 182 -3.60 5.43 -9.32
CA VAL A 182 -4.97 5.76 -8.90
C VAL A 182 -5.06 5.67 -7.38
N ILE A 183 -5.63 6.69 -6.75
CA ILE A 183 -6.01 6.64 -5.34
C ILE A 183 -7.53 6.85 -5.23
N ILE A 184 -8.20 5.98 -4.45
CA ILE A 184 -9.62 6.08 -4.14
C ILE A 184 -9.77 6.27 -2.63
N GLU A 185 -9.90 7.52 -2.20
CA GLU A 185 -10.20 7.89 -0.81
C GLU A 185 -11.71 8.06 -0.66
N GLY A 186 -12.29 7.39 0.32
CA GLY A 186 -13.72 7.41 0.62
C GLY A 186 -14.48 6.17 0.12
N LEU A 187 -13.84 5.00 0.15
CA LEU A 187 -14.51 3.74 -0.16
C LEU A 187 -15.72 3.51 0.76
N GLU A 188 -15.59 3.86 2.04
CA GLU A 188 -16.64 3.80 3.04
C GLU A 188 -17.83 4.70 2.65
N TYR A 189 -17.52 5.87 2.08
CA TYR A 189 -18.56 6.76 1.58
C TYR A 189 -19.27 6.18 0.36
N LEU A 190 -18.53 5.59 -0.57
CA LEU A 190 -19.13 4.87 -1.69
C LEU A 190 -20.04 3.74 -1.19
N ASN A 191 -19.62 3.02 -0.14
CA ASN A 191 -20.41 1.94 0.47
C ASN A 191 -21.69 2.46 1.15
N THR A 192 -21.64 3.64 1.76
CA THR A 192 -22.85 4.24 2.34
C THR A 192 -23.83 4.80 1.31
N GLN A 193 -23.38 5.05 0.08
CA GLN A 193 -24.19 5.63 -0.99
C GLN A 193 -24.71 4.62 -2.00
N ASN A 194 -24.17 3.40 -1.97
CA ASN A 194 -24.52 2.29 -2.86
C ASN A 194 -24.65 1.01 -2.03
N ASP A 195 -25.19 -0.04 -2.62
CA ASP A 195 -25.09 -1.36 -2.00
C ASP A 195 -23.65 -1.90 -2.08
N PHE A 196 -23.22 -2.63 -1.06
CA PHE A 196 -21.88 -3.18 -0.97
C PHE A 196 -21.49 -4.03 -2.19
N LYS A 197 -22.42 -4.83 -2.70
CA LYS A 197 -22.16 -5.68 -3.87
C LYS A 197 -21.78 -4.88 -5.11
N SER A 198 -22.42 -3.72 -5.30
CA SER A 198 -22.10 -2.80 -6.41
C SER A 198 -20.72 -2.16 -6.21
N VAL A 199 -20.37 -1.78 -4.98
CA VAL A 199 -19.05 -1.24 -4.65
C VAL A 199 -17.97 -2.31 -4.84
N LEU A 200 -18.21 -3.54 -4.40
CA LEU A 200 -17.26 -4.64 -4.59
C LEU A 200 -17.01 -4.92 -6.07
N LYS A 201 -18.07 -4.97 -6.89
CA LYS A 201 -17.94 -5.11 -8.36
C LYS A 201 -17.16 -3.97 -9.00
N PHE A 202 -17.37 -2.75 -8.52
CA PHE A 202 -16.60 -1.59 -8.96
C PHE A 202 -15.10 -1.76 -8.66
N ILE A 203 -14.74 -2.20 -7.46
CA ILE A 203 -13.35 -2.48 -7.09
C ILE A 203 -12.75 -3.60 -7.95
N GLN A 204 -13.48 -4.71 -8.17
CA GLN A 204 -13.05 -5.81 -9.02
C GLN A 204 -12.72 -5.33 -10.44
N LEU A 205 -13.61 -4.53 -11.03
CA LEU A 205 -13.43 -3.99 -12.39
C LEU A 205 -12.22 -3.07 -12.50
N ILE A 206 -11.97 -2.23 -11.48
CA ILE A 206 -10.80 -1.37 -11.45
C ILE A 206 -9.53 -2.20 -11.26
N ASN A 207 -9.58 -3.21 -10.40
CA ASN A 207 -8.42 -4.07 -10.15
C ASN A 207 -7.98 -4.82 -11.41
N GLU A 208 -8.91 -5.35 -12.19
CA GLU A 208 -8.63 -5.95 -13.50
C GLU A 208 -7.90 -4.95 -14.42
N GLN A 209 -8.37 -3.71 -14.48
CA GLN A 209 -7.76 -2.69 -15.33
C GLN A 209 -6.35 -2.31 -14.86
N VAL A 210 -6.14 -2.22 -13.54
CA VAL A 210 -4.82 -1.96 -12.94
C VAL A 210 -3.81 -3.03 -13.35
N VAL A 211 -4.22 -4.30 -13.35
CA VAL A 211 -3.37 -5.41 -13.78
C VAL A 211 -3.04 -5.32 -15.28
N LEU A 212 -4.03 -5.04 -16.11
CA LEU A 212 -3.87 -4.99 -17.58
C LEU A 212 -2.94 -3.85 -18.00
N ASP A 213 -3.11 -2.66 -17.45
CA ASP A 213 -2.36 -1.45 -17.82
C ASP A 213 -1.12 -1.23 -16.93
N LYS A 214 -0.76 -2.20 -16.08
CA LYS A 214 0.37 -2.10 -15.13
C LYS A 214 0.30 -0.84 -14.24
N GLY A 215 -0.90 -0.38 -13.92
CA GLY A 215 -1.12 0.77 -13.06
C GLY A 215 -0.89 0.46 -11.59
N TYR A 216 -1.18 1.45 -10.74
CA TYR A 216 -1.19 1.31 -9.29
C TYR A 216 -2.56 1.71 -8.75
N LEU A 217 -3.09 0.97 -7.80
CA LEU A 217 -4.30 1.34 -7.06
C LEU A 217 -4.01 1.41 -5.57
N LEU A 218 -4.32 2.54 -4.96
CA LEU A 218 -4.24 2.75 -3.51
C LEU A 218 -5.65 3.01 -2.97
N VAL A 219 -6.07 2.23 -2.00
CA VAL A 219 -7.38 2.37 -1.35
C VAL A 219 -7.18 2.46 0.16
N PRO A 220 -7.09 3.68 0.73
CA PRO A 220 -7.13 3.87 2.17
C PRO A 220 -8.50 3.44 2.72
N VAL A 221 -8.49 2.68 3.80
CA VAL A 221 -9.72 2.22 4.48
C VAL A 221 -9.50 2.20 5.99
N ASP A 222 -10.40 2.81 6.72
CA ASP A 222 -10.53 2.58 8.14
C ASP A 222 -11.42 1.34 8.38
N LYS A 223 -10.80 0.27 8.83
CA LYS A 223 -11.49 -1.01 9.09
C LYS A 223 -12.65 -0.90 10.10
N THR A 224 -12.68 0.16 10.91
CA THR A 224 -13.72 0.37 11.91
C THR A 224 -15.01 0.93 11.32
N THR A 225 -14.96 1.44 10.08
CA THR A 225 -16.08 2.08 9.39
C THR A 225 -16.84 1.15 8.45
N MET A 226 -16.41 -0.11 8.32
CA MET A 226 -17.03 -1.15 7.51
C MET A 226 -17.34 -2.40 8.33
N GLU A 227 -18.32 -3.19 7.90
CA GLU A 227 -18.55 -4.50 8.50
C GLU A 227 -17.32 -5.41 8.26
N THR A 228 -16.96 -6.22 9.26
CA THR A 228 -15.78 -7.11 9.18
C THR A 228 -15.82 -8.03 7.96
N ARG A 229 -17.02 -8.52 7.58
CA ARG A 229 -17.19 -9.36 6.40
C ARG A 229 -16.95 -8.59 5.11
N GLU A 230 -17.48 -7.39 5.00
CA GLU A 230 -17.32 -6.52 3.83
C GLU A 230 -15.86 -6.13 3.64
N PHE A 231 -15.21 -5.70 4.72
CA PHE A 231 -13.79 -5.37 4.70
C PHE A 231 -12.92 -6.56 4.26
N SER A 232 -13.19 -7.77 4.79
CA SER A 232 -12.47 -8.99 4.39
C SER A 232 -12.67 -9.33 2.91
N LEU A 233 -13.82 -9.03 2.33
CA LEU A 233 -14.06 -9.24 0.90
C LEU A 233 -13.26 -8.23 0.06
N VAL A 234 -13.21 -6.96 0.47
CA VAL A 234 -12.37 -5.95 -0.21
C VAL A 234 -10.89 -6.35 -0.15
N GLU A 235 -10.40 -6.78 1.02
CA GLU A 235 -9.00 -7.20 1.16
C GLU A 235 -8.64 -8.38 0.24
N ARG A 236 -9.55 -9.31 0.01
CA ARG A 236 -9.33 -10.48 -0.87
C ARG A 236 -9.21 -10.10 -2.34
N GLU A 237 -9.82 -9.01 -2.75
CA GLU A 237 -9.73 -8.50 -4.12
C GLU A 237 -8.41 -7.75 -4.37
N MET A 238 -7.72 -7.30 -3.34
CA MET A 238 -6.50 -6.52 -3.46
C MET A 238 -5.25 -7.39 -3.52
N SER A 239 -4.23 -6.90 -4.23
CA SER A 239 -2.95 -7.61 -4.35
C SER A 239 -2.19 -7.65 -3.03
N GLN A 240 -2.35 -6.61 -2.18
CA GLN A 240 -1.66 -6.52 -0.89
C GLN A 240 -2.43 -5.62 0.10
N VAL A 241 -2.31 -5.97 1.36
CA VAL A 241 -2.78 -5.18 2.51
C VAL A 241 -1.57 -4.57 3.22
N ILE A 242 -1.62 -3.26 3.52
CA ILE A 242 -0.53 -2.47 4.12
C ILE A 242 -0.96 -1.85 5.46
#